data_8f962cb87a4628d321f8962f4cd3202f
#
_entry.id   8f962cb87a4628d321f8962f4cd3202f
#
_cell.length_a   1.000
_cell.length_b   1.000
_cell.length_c   1.000
_cell.angle_alpha   90.00
_cell.angle_beta   90.00
_cell.angle_gamma   90.00
#
_symmetry.space_group_name_H-M   'P 1'
#
loop_
_entity.id
_entity.type
_entity.pdbx_description
1 polymer ?
#
loop_
_entity_poly.entity_id
_entity_poly.type
_entity_poly.pdbx_seq_one_letter_code
_entity_poly.pdbx_strand_id
1 'polypeptide(L)'
;TLTNGEVMFVDNPADYPDQGKLKGAREPYIKASIITPATYLGSIMSLCTEKRGVQTNMQYLDEKRVEIIYEMPLSEVLFDFYDRLKSYSRGYASFDYELIDLRETDLVKIDILLNGKVVDALAQLSYRGNAVERARHVCEMLKEEISRQQFKIAIQGAIGSQVIARETVSALRKDVLAKCYGGDITRKRKLLEKQKEGKKRMKM
;
A
#
# COMPACT_ATOMS: atom_id res chain seq x y z
N THR A 1 17.35 8.26 -12.68
CA THR A 1 18.20 8.44 -13.88
C THR A 1 17.57 7.70 -15.05
N LEU A 2 17.40 8.38 -16.16
CA LEU A 2 16.83 7.84 -17.39
C LEU A 2 17.90 7.12 -18.23
N THR A 3 17.50 6.31 -19.20
CA THR A 3 18.39 5.59 -20.11
C THR A 3 19.24 6.52 -21.00
N ASN A 4 18.78 7.77 -21.22
CA ASN A 4 19.54 8.82 -21.92
C ASN A 4 20.60 9.52 -21.02
N GLY A 5 20.70 9.15 -19.75
CA GLY A 5 21.64 9.73 -18.77
C GLY A 5 21.11 10.94 -18.02
N GLU A 6 19.90 11.42 -18.35
CA GLU A 6 19.27 12.55 -17.68
C GLU A 6 18.82 12.15 -16.26
N VAL A 7 18.99 13.06 -15.30
CA VAL A 7 18.50 12.90 -13.91
C VAL A 7 17.21 13.65 -13.76
N MET A 8 16.15 12.95 -13.44
CA MET A 8 14.83 13.51 -13.17
C MET A 8 14.51 13.37 -11.68
N PHE A 9 14.07 14.44 -11.05
CA PHE A 9 13.46 14.39 -9.72
C PHE A 9 11.95 14.19 -9.89
N VAL A 10 11.39 13.26 -9.11
CA VAL A 10 9.98 12.89 -9.17
C VAL A 10 9.36 13.19 -7.82
N ASP A 11 8.54 14.22 -7.75
CA ASP A 11 7.79 14.60 -6.55
C ASP A 11 6.41 13.95 -6.53
N ASN A 12 5.83 13.69 -7.71
CA ASN A 12 4.54 13.04 -7.84
C ASN A 12 4.72 11.63 -8.43
N PRO A 13 4.24 10.57 -7.74
CA PRO A 13 4.31 9.20 -8.26
C PRO A 13 3.68 9.02 -9.66
N ALA A 14 2.67 9.83 -10.01
CA ALA A 14 2.04 9.78 -11.34
C ALA A 14 3.02 10.08 -12.48
N ASP A 15 4.00 10.97 -12.23
CA ASP A 15 5.00 11.41 -13.21
C ASP A 15 6.20 10.45 -13.32
N TYR A 16 6.18 9.34 -12.56
CA TYR A 16 7.25 8.37 -12.60
C TYR A 16 7.34 7.70 -13.97
N PRO A 17 8.52 7.70 -14.63
CA PRO A 17 8.69 7.16 -15.97
C PRO A 17 8.44 5.65 -16.03
N ASP A 18 8.06 5.18 -17.22
CA ASP A 18 7.94 3.74 -17.48
C ASP A 18 9.29 3.03 -17.25
N GLN A 19 9.24 1.81 -16.76
CA GLN A 19 10.45 1.02 -16.44
C GLN A 19 11.43 0.88 -17.60
N GLY A 20 10.94 0.79 -18.84
CA GLY A 20 11.79 0.70 -20.03
C GLY A 20 12.65 1.95 -20.31
N LYS A 21 12.31 3.08 -19.70
CA LYS A 21 13.04 4.36 -19.83
C LYS A 21 13.97 4.63 -18.64
N LEU A 22 13.95 3.76 -17.63
CA LEU A 22 14.74 3.93 -16.40
C LEU A 22 16.03 3.14 -16.48
N LYS A 23 17.15 3.81 -16.18
CA LYS A 23 18.44 3.18 -15.94
C LYS A 23 18.59 2.76 -14.48
N GLY A 24 18.04 3.53 -13.56
CA GLY A 24 18.04 3.28 -12.12
C GLY A 24 17.27 4.35 -11.37
N ALA A 25 16.82 4.04 -10.18
CA ALA A 25 16.16 4.95 -9.28
C ALA A 25 16.97 5.10 -7.99
N ARG A 26 16.83 6.25 -7.31
CA ARG A 26 17.38 6.51 -5.99
C ARG A 26 16.28 7.00 -5.08
N GLU A 27 16.32 6.55 -3.84
CA GLU A 27 15.40 7.02 -2.80
C GLU A 27 16.16 7.62 -1.61
N PRO A 28 15.56 8.58 -0.89
CA PRO A 28 16.17 9.16 0.29
C PRO A 28 16.26 8.13 1.43
N TYR A 29 17.41 8.08 2.07
CA TYR A 29 17.66 7.31 3.26
C TYR A 29 17.74 8.22 4.48
N ILE A 30 17.36 7.66 5.61
CA ILE A 30 17.41 8.31 6.91
C ILE A 30 18.29 7.51 7.86
N LYS A 31 18.87 8.21 8.81
CA LYS A 31 19.43 7.64 10.03
C LYS A 31 18.40 7.82 11.14
N ALA A 32 17.82 6.72 11.55
CA ALA A 32 16.78 6.64 12.56
C ALA A 32 17.39 6.30 13.92
N SER A 33 17.12 7.11 14.96
CA SER A 33 17.42 6.82 16.36
C SER A 33 16.15 6.41 17.08
N ILE A 34 16.16 5.24 17.68
CA ILE A 34 15.03 4.69 18.43
C ILE A 34 15.49 4.38 19.85
N ILE A 35 14.86 5.03 20.83
CA ILE A 35 15.08 4.72 22.24
C ILE A 35 13.88 3.94 22.76
N THR A 36 14.14 2.77 23.34
CA THR A 36 13.11 1.85 23.81
C THR A 36 13.52 1.11 25.07
N PRO A 37 12.55 0.68 25.91
CA PRO A 37 12.84 -0.30 26.96
C PRO A 37 13.40 -1.61 26.35
N ALA A 38 14.39 -2.19 27.04
CA ALA A 38 15.06 -3.41 26.57
C ALA A 38 14.09 -4.59 26.33
N THR A 39 12.95 -4.61 27.03
CA THR A 39 11.90 -5.63 26.87
C THR A 39 11.27 -5.65 25.48
N TYR A 40 11.27 -4.53 24.75
CA TYR A 40 10.66 -4.42 23.41
C TYR A 40 11.70 -4.45 22.29
N LEU A 41 12.98 -4.53 22.63
CA LEU A 41 14.11 -4.44 21.67
C LEU A 41 13.95 -5.41 20.50
N GLY A 42 13.69 -6.69 20.78
CA GLY A 42 13.58 -7.71 19.74
C GLY A 42 12.46 -7.44 18.71
N SER A 43 11.29 -7.01 19.18
CA SER A 43 10.16 -6.68 18.29
C SER A 43 10.46 -5.47 17.41
N ILE A 44 11.14 -4.46 17.97
CA ILE A 44 11.51 -3.24 17.24
C ILE A 44 12.62 -3.53 16.22
N MET A 45 13.61 -4.34 16.57
CA MET A 45 14.65 -4.77 15.63
C MET A 45 14.05 -5.55 14.45
N SER A 46 13.10 -6.44 14.72
CA SER A 46 12.37 -7.16 13.67
C SER A 46 11.59 -6.21 12.75
N LEU A 47 10.92 -5.21 13.32
CA LEU A 47 10.23 -4.18 12.56
C LEU A 47 11.19 -3.39 11.66
N CYS A 48 12.32 -2.93 12.20
CA CYS A 48 13.32 -2.20 11.41
C CYS A 48 13.88 -3.05 10.25
N THR A 49 14.14 -4.33 10.49
CA THR A 49 14.64 -5.26 9.46
C THR A 49 13.58 -5.48 8.37
N GLU A 50 12.31 -5.66 8.73
CA GLU A 50 11.18 -5.77 7.79
C GLU A 50 11.09 -4.52 6.89
N LYS A 51 11.40 -3.35 7.44
CA LYS A 51 11.41 -2.06 6.74
C LYS A 51 12.76 -1.75 6.05
N ARG A 52 13.51 -2.76 5.68
CA ARG A 52 14.80 -2.65 4.99
C ARG A 52 15.87 -1.85 5.77
N GLY A 53 15.71 -1.75 7.08
CA GLY A 53 16.65 -1.07 7.94
C GLY A 53 17.93 -1.90 8.16
N VAL A 54 19.05 -1.20 8.14
CA VAL A 54 20.37 -1.76 8.50
C VAL A 54 20.79 -1.14 9.82
N GLN A 55 21.02 -1.98 10.83
CA GLN A 55 21.49 -1.53 12.13
C GLN A 55 22.93 -1.04 12.02
N THR A 56 23.21 0.17 12.48
CA THR A 56 24.54 0.76 12.49
C THR A 56 25.12 0.86 13.89
N ASN A 57 24.27 1.07 14.89
CA ASN A 57 24.72 1.15 16.29
C ASN A 57 23.64 0.66 17.25
N MET A 58 24.07 0.25 18.44
CA MET A 58 23.21 -0.06 19.60
C MET A 58 23.96 0.28 20.87
N GLN A 59 23.32 1.02 21.75
CA GLN A 59 23.90 1.46 23.02
C GLN A 59 22.87 1.36 24.14
N TYR A 60 23.25 0.78 25.27
CA TYR A 60 22.46 0.84 26.51
C TYR A 60 22.68 2.20 27.17
N LEU A 61 21.61 2.96 27.32
CA LEU A 61 21.62 4.26 28.00
C LEU A 61 21.61 4.07 29.54
N ASP A 62 20.92 3.04 29.99
CA ASP A 62 20.87 2.58 31.37
C ASP A 62 20.47 1.08 31.41
N GLU A 63 20.24 0.54 32.61
CA GLU A 63 19.86 -0.89 32.78
C GLU A 63 18.56 -1.29 32.07
N LYS A 64 17.71 -0.33 31.74
CA LYS A 64 16.35 -0.57 31.21
C LYS A 64 16.11 -0.04 29.81
N ARG A 65 16.91 0.94 29.34
CA ARG A 65 16.72 1.63 28.07
C ARG A 65 17.88 1.42 27.12
N VAL A 66 17.53 1.18 25.86
CA VAL A 66 18.47 0.97 24.77
C VAL A 66 18.17 1.98 23.68
N GLU A 67 19.21 2.58 23.13
CA GLU A 67 19.17 3.31 21.88
C GLU A 67 19.67 2.40 20.76
N ILE A 68 18.92 2.32 19.68
CA ILE A 68 19.31 1.63 18.46
C ILE A 68 19.29 2.60 17.28
N ILE A 69 20.31 2.53 16.44
CA ILE A 69 20.45 3.39 15.28
C ILE A 69 20.37 2.52 14.03
N TYR A 70 19.49 2.90 13.13
CA TYR A 70 19.25 2.23 11.86
C TYR A 70 19.36 3.22 10.70
N GLU A 71 19.91 2.77 9.60
CA GLU A 71 19.77 3.43 8.31
C GLU A 71 18.70 2.72 7.52
N MET A 72 17.68 3.47 7.06
CA MET A 72 16.53 2.90 6.35
C MET A 72 15.96 3.88 5.34
N PRO A 73 15.22 3.38 4.33
CA PRO A 73 14.56 4.26 3.38
C PRO A 73 13.46 5.09 4.04
N LEU A 74 13.42 6.39 3.74
CA LEU A 74 12.38 7.29 4.26
C LEU A 74 10.97 6.81 3.87
N SER A 75 10.80 6.26 2.67
CA SER A 75 9.51 5.76 2.18
C SER A 75 8.88 4.67 3.05
N GLU A 76 9.69 3.86 3.73
CA GLU A 76 9.21 2.80 4.62
C GLU A 76 8.73 3.34 5.98
N VAL A 77 9.24 4.51 6.37
CA VAL A 77 8.88 5.14 7.66
C VAL A 77 7.59 5.95 7.56
N LEU A 78 7.36 6.59 6.41
CA LEU A 78 6.20 7.46 6.20
C LEU A 78 4.86 6.73 6.18
N PHE A 79 4.86 5.42 5.98
CA PHE A 79 3.63 4.67 5.75
C PHE A 79 2.96 4.19 7.04
N ASP A 80 3.55 3.25 7.76
CA ASP A 80 2.93 2.62 8.95
C ASP A 80 3.93 2.36 10.09
N PHE A 81 5.19 2.73 9.88
CA PHE A 81 6.29 2.41 10.80
C PHE A 81 6.06 2.99 12.19
N TYR A 82 5.66 4.26 12.27
CA TYR A 82 5.48 4.93 13.55
C TYR A 82 4.36 4.30 14.39
N ASP A 83 3.24 3.97 13.77
CA ASP A 83 2.11 3.34 14.44
C ASP A 83 2.47 1.95 14.94
N ARG A 84 3.18 1.17 14.12
CA ARG A 84 3.68 -0.15 14.51
C ARG A 84 4.73 -0.07 15.61
N LEU A 85 5.64 0.91 15.53
CA LEU A 85 6.64 1.16 16.57
C LEU A 85 5.97 1.44 17.93
N LYS A 86 4.97 2.32 17.94
CA LYS A 86 4.20 2.63 19.14
C LYS A 86 3.41 1.43 19.65
N SER A 87 2.79 0.67 18.77
CA SER A 87 2.08 -0.56 19.13
C SER A 87 3.01 -1.59 19.78
N TYR A 88 4.15 -1.88 19.17
CA TYR A 88 5.10 -2.88 19.66
C TYR A 88 5.78 -2.49 20.96
N SER A 89 5.96 -1.20 21.20
CA SER A 89 6.55 -0.66 22.43
C SER A 89 5.52 -0.24 23.49
N ARG A 90 4.22 -0.46 23.24
CA ARG A 90 3.13 0.05 24.09
C ARG A 90 3.22 1.57 24.33
N GLY A 91 3.69 2.31 23.32
CA GLY A 91 3.86 3.75 23.37
C GLY A 91 5.18 4.23 23.99
N TYR A 92 6.02 3.34 24.51
CA TYR A 92 7.25 3.74 25.22
C TYR A 92 8.43 4.07 24.30
N ALA A 93 8.46 3.61 23.05
CA ALA A 93 9.54 3.95 22.15
C ALA A 93 9.46 5.40 21.68
N SER A 94 10.60 6.09 21.69
CA SER A 94 10.79 7.35 21.00
C SER A 94 11.50 7.12 19.67
N PHE A 95 11.22 7.98 18.70
CA PHE A 95 11.75 7.91 17.35
C PHE A 95 12.14 9.30 16.87
N ASP A 96 13.35 9.42 16.39
CA ASP A 96 13.87 10.60 15.73
C ASP A 96 14.65 10.19 14.48
N TYR A 97 14.74 11.06 13.48
CA TYR A 97 15.49 10.74 12.27
C TYR A 97 16.10 11.96 11.60
N GLU A 98 17.17 11.75 10.89
CA GLU A 98 17.83 12.73 10.02
C GLU A 98 17.98 12.17 8.60
N LEU A 99 17.82 13.02 7.59
CA LEU A 99 18.12 12.66 6.20
C LEU A 99 19.63 12.53 6.02
N ILE A 100 20.07 11.48 5.34
CA ILE A 100 21.50 11.25 5.09
C ILE A 100 21.85 11.34 3.61
N ASP A 101 21.46 10.40 2.79
CA ASP A 101 21.85 10.31 1.39
C ASP A 101 20.72 9.76 0.49
N LEU A 102 21.01 9.74 -0.82
CA LEU A 102 20.18 9.09 -1.83
C LEU A 102 20.86 7.78 -2.25
N ARG A 103 20.19 6.65 -2.04
CA ARG A 103 20.72 5.33 -2.40
C ARG A 103 19.96 4.69 -3.54
N GLU A 104 20.68 3.92 -4.35
CA GLU A 104 20.08 3.18 -5.44
C GLU A 104 19.12 2.10 -4.92
N THR A 105 17.97 1.99 -5.59
CA THR A 105 16.93 1.06 -5.23
C THR A 105 16.08 0.69 -6.45
N ASP A 106 15.45 -0.49 -6.41
CA ASP A 106 14.52 -0.93 -7.42
C ASP A 106 13.10 -0.46 -7.09
N LEU A 107 12.77 0.76 -7.53
CA LEU A 107 11.44 1.36 -7.35
C LEU A 107 10.54 1.02 -8.53
N VAL A 108 9.29 0.72 -8.21
CA VAL A 108 8.21 0.52 -9.17
C VAL A 108 7.04 1.44 -8.86
N LYS A 109 6.36 1.89 -9.92
CA LYS A 109 5.09 2.60 -9.79
C LYS A 109 3.94 1.59 -9.68
N ILE A 110 3.13 1.76 -8.65
CA ILE A 110 1.88 1.04 -8.46
C ILE A 110 0.75 1.96 -8.89
N ASP A 111 0.07 1.63 -9.97
CA ASP A 111 -1.13 2.32 -10.41
C ASP A 111 -2.37 1.67 -9.79
N ILE A 112 -3.27 2.49 -9.26
CA ILE A 112 -4.56 2.03 -8.75
C ILE A 112 -5.64 2.29 -9.80
N LEU A 113 -6.37 1.23 -10.15
CA LEU A 113 -7.43 1.30 -11.13
C LEU A 113 -8.79 1.05 -10.47
N LEU A 114 -9.73 1.93 -10.75
CA LEU A 114 -11.14 1.77 -10.38
C LEU A 114 -11.96 1.47 -11.64
N ASN A 115 -12.57 0.30 -11.69
CA ASN A 115 -13.30 -0.18 -12.86
C ASN A 115 -12.48 -0.16 -14.17
N GLY A 116 -11.17 -0.39 -14.08
CA GLY A 116 -10.25 -0.39 -15.22
C GLY A 116 -9.72 0.98 -15.64
N LYS A 117 -10.10 2.06 -14.94
CA LYS A 117 -9.57 3.40 -15.17
C LYS A 117 -8.52 3.72 -14.11
N VAL A 118 -7.34 4.15 -14.53
CA VAL A 118 -6.26 4.59 -13.62
C VAL A 118 -6.69 5.85 -12.89
N VAL A 119 -6.35 5.93 -11.61
CA VAL A 119 -6.57 7.10 -10.75
C VAL A 119 -5.19 7.63 -10.33
N ASP A 120 -4.71 8.66 -11.01
CA ASP A 120 -3.36 9.20 -10.83
C ASP A 120 -3.08 9.66 -9.39
N ALA A 121 -4.09 10.22 -8.72
CA ALA A 121 -3.99 10.65 -7.33
C ALA A 121 -3.71 9.52 -6.33
N LEU A 122 -3.94 8.27 -6.72
CA LEU A 122 -3.69 7.08 -5.92
C LEU A 122 -2.42 6.32 -6.34
N ALA A 123 -1.69 6.82 -7.33
CA ALA A 123 -0.43 6.23 -7.76
C ALA A 123 0.61 6.29 -6.62
N GLN A 124 1.38 5.23 -6.45
CA GLN A 124 2.38 5.13 -5.40
C GLN A 124 3.70 4.59 -5.94
N LEU A 125 4.81 5.03 -5.36
CA LEU A 125 6.11 4.41 -5.55
C LEU A 125 6.37 3.43 -4.42
N SER A 126 6.90 2.26 -4.77
CA SER A 126 7.26 1.23 -3.81
C SER A 126 8.52 0.51 -4.23
N TYR A 127 9.28 0.03 -3.25
CA TYR A 127 10.29 -0.98 -3.52
C TYR A 127 9.63 -2.22 -4.13
N ARG A 128 10.23 -2.79 -5.17
CA ARG A 128 9.66 -3.93 -5.92
C ARG A 128 9.32 -5.12 -5.02
N GLY A 129 10.18 -5.42 -4.04
CA GLY A 129 9.97 -6.53 -3.11
C GLY A 129 8.69 -6.41 -2.28
N ASN A 130 8.27 -5.19 -1.94
CA ASN A 130 7.11 -4.90 -1.09
C ASN A 130 5.88 -4.47 -1.91
N ALA A 131 6.01 -4.35 -3.24
CA ALA A 131 4.98 -3.75 -4.09
C ALA A 131 3.66 -4.52 -4.07
N VAL A 132 3.69 -5.85 -4.03
CA VAL A 132 2.49 -6.70 -4.00
C VAL A 132 1.72 -6.53 -2.69
N GLU A 133 2.44 -6.52 -1.57
CA GLU A 133 1.83 -6.35 -0.24
C GLU A 133 1.23 -4.95 -0.09
N ARG A 134 1.98 -3.92 -0.51
CA ARG A 134 1.51 -2.53 -0.51
C ARG A 134 0.29 -2.33 -1.40
N ALA A 135 0.29 -2.87 -2.61
CA ALA A 135 -0.86 -2.81 -3.51
C ALA A 135 -2.10 -3.50 -2.93
N ARG A 136 -1.91 -4.66 -2.28
CA ARG A 136 -3.00 -5.38 -1.61
C ARG A 136 -3.58 -4.55 -0.48
N HIS A 137 -2.75 -4.03 0.40
CA HIS A 137 -3.18 -3.20 1.53
C HIS A 137 -3.99 -1.97 1.08
N VAL A 138 -3.51 -1.26 0.04
CA VAL A 138 -4.24 -0.12 -0.53
C VAL A 138 -5.58 -0.54 -1.13
N CYS A 139 -5.64 -1.66 -1.84
CA CYS A 139 -6.90 -2.18 -2.38
C CYS A 139 -7.90 -2.57 -1.28
N GLU A 140 -7.43 -3.14 -0.18
CA GLU A 140 -8.25 -3.49 1.00
C GLU A 140 -8.78 -2.24 1.69
N MET A 141 -7.93 -1.24 1.97
CA MET A 141 -8.35 0.05 2.53
C MET A 141 -9.41 0.73 1.66
N LEU A 142 -9.18 0.82 0.35
CA LEU A 142 -10.14 1.41 -0.57
C LEU A 142 -11.47 0.66 -0.61
N LYS A 143 -11.46 -0.66 -0.45
CA LYS A 143 -12.68 -1.47 -0.37
C LYS A 143 -13.51 -1.16 0.88
N GLU A 144 -12.87 -0.85 1.99
CA GLU A 144 -13.53 -0.47 3.24
C GLU A 144 -14.08 0.95 3.17
N GLU A 145 -13.32 1.89 2.62
CA GLU A 145 -13.68 3.30 2.52
C GLU A 145 -14.74 3.58 1.43
N ILE A 146 -14.67 2.88 0.29
CA ILE A 146 -15.60 3.11 -0.81
C ILE A 146 -16.97 2.53 -0.48
N SER A 147 -17.96 3.39 -0.33
CA SER A 147 -19.34 3.00 -0.12
C SER A 147 -19.89 2.15 -1.27
N ARG A 148 -20.73 1.16 -0.93
CA ARG A 148 -21.42 0.35 -1.95
C ARG A 148 -22.32 1.19 -2.83
N GLN A 149 -22.15 1.03 -4.14
CA GLN A 149 -22.97 1.70 -5.17
C GLN A 149 -23.98 0.73 -5.80
N GLN A 150 -24.80 1.22 -6.70
CA GLN A 150 -25.76 0.38 -7.44
C GLN A 150 -25.08 -0.65 -8.35
N PHE A 151 -23.79 -0.46 -8.63
CA PHE A 151 -22.95 -1.34 -9.44
C PHE A 151 -21.71 -1.80 -8.66
N LYS A 152 -21.10 -2.84 -9.16
CA LYS A 152 -19.86 -3.41 -8.61
C LYS A 152 -18.67 -2.53 -9.00
N ILE A 153 -17.82 -2.20 -8.02
CA ILE A 153 -16.57 -1.47 -8.25
C ILE A 153 -15.41 -2.46 -8.15
N ALA A 154 -14.65 -2.62 -9.22
CA ALA A 154 -13.41 -3.37 -9.20
C ALA A 154 -12.27 -2.42 -8.85
N ILE A 155 -11.49 -2.78 -7.84
CA ILE A 155 -10.30 -2.08 -7.39
C ILE A 155 -9.11 -2.96 -7.77
N GLN A 156 -8.12 -2.42 -8.47
CA GLN A 156 -6.95 -3.16 -8.91
C GLN A 156 -5.70 -2.34 -8.67
N GLY A 157 -4.66 -3.01 -8.16
CA GLY A 157 -3.30 -2.47 -8.12
C GLY A 157 -2.49 -3.11 -9.24
N ALA A 158 -1.79 -2.31 -10.03
CA ALA A 158 -1.01 -2.79 -11.16
C ALA A 158 0.38 -2.16 -11.23
N ILE A 159 1.34 -2.90 -11.78
CA ILE A 159 2.66 -2.39 -12.18
C ILE A 159 2.72 -2.47 -13.70
N GLY A 160 2.68 -1.31 -14.36
CA GLY A 160 2.51 -1.26 -15.81
C GLY A 160 1.21 -1.95 -16.25
N SER A 161 1.31 -2.97 -17.08
CA SER A 161 0.16 -3.76 -17.56
C SER A 161 -0.23 -4.93 -16.63
N GLN A 162 0.60 -5.26 -15.64
CA GLN A 162 0.39 -6.42 -14.78
C GLN A 162 -0.39 -6.06 -13.54
N VAL A 163 -1.58 -6.65 -13.37
CA VAL A 163 -2.37 -6.55 -12.13
C VAL A 163 -1.77 -7.45 -11.06
N ILE A 164 -1.36 -6.85 -9.93
CA ILE A 164 -0.71 -7.54 -8.80
C ILE A 164 -1.60 -7.69 -7.58
N ALA A 165 -2.66 -6.87 -7.46
CA ALA A 165 -3.65 -6.95 -6.40
C ALA A 165 -5.03 -6.63 -6.95
N ARG A 166 -6.07 -7.23 -6.34
CA ARG A 166 -7.46 -7.02 -6.75
C ARG A 166 -8.42 -7.17 -5.59
N GLU A 167 -9.29 -6.18 -5.44
CA GLU A 167 -10.42 -6.21 -4.53
C GLU A 167 -11.71 -5.77 -5.23
N THR A 168 -12.84 -5.95 -4.56
CA THR A 168 -14.13 -5.63 -5.14
C THR A 168 -15.10 -5.11 -4.10
N VAL A 169 -15.65 -3.93 -4.33
CA VAL A 169 -16.81 -3.42 -3.60
C VAL A 169 -18.08 -3.97 -4.25
N SER A 170 -18.85 -4.74 -3.49
CA SER A 170 -20.09 -5.36 -3.97
C SER A 170 -21.18 -4.32 -4.21
N ALA A 171 -21.97 -4.49 -5.27
CA ALA A 171 -23.12 -3.64 -5.53
C ALA A 171 -24.20 -3.80 -4.45
N LEU A 172 -24.91 -2.72 -4.16
CA LEU A 172 -26.15 -2.78 -3.42
C LEU A 172 -27.15 -3.69 -4.16
N ARG A 173 -27.76 -4.62 -3.45
CA ARG A 173 -28.78 -5.53 -4.01
C ARG A 173 -30.14 -5.15 -3.45
N LYS A 174 -31.09 -4.88 -4.33
CA LYS A 174 -32.49 -4.86 -3.96
C LYS A 174 -32.97 -6.33 -3.89
N ASP A 175 -33.69 -6.70 -2.85
CA ASP A 175 -34.32 -8.00 -2.78
C ASP A 175 -35.47 -8.07 -3.76
N VAL A 176 -35.20 -8.52 -4.98
CA VAL A 176 -36.19 -8.68 -6.04
C VAL A 176 -37.02 -9.97 -5.89
N LEU A 177 -36.63 -10.82 -4.94
CA LEU A 177 -37.28 -12.09 -4.66
C LEU A 177 -38.27 -12.04 -3.48
N ALA A 178 -38.27 -10.96 -2.70
CA ALA A 178 -39.12 -10.80 -1.51
C ALA A 178 -40.61 -11.04 -1.75
N LYS A 179 -41.08 -10.73 -2.97
CA LYS A 179 -42.47 -10.94 -3.37
C LYS A 179 -42.73 -12.24 -4.17
N CYS A 180 -41.71 -13.08 -4.30
CA CYS A 180 -41.84 -14.35 -5.00
C CYS A 180 -42.22 -15.48 -4.05
N TYR A 181 -43.49 -15.61 -3.75
CA TYR A 181 -44.06 -16.73 -3.03
C TYR A 181 -44.11 -17.96 -3.95
N GLY A 182 -43.64 -19.10 -3.47
CA GLY A 182 -43.67 -20.37 -4.20
C GLY A 182 -42.37 -20.76 -4.93
N GLY A 183 -42.34 -21.97 -5.43
CA GLY A 183 -41.14 -22.66 -5.93
C GLY A 183 -40.77 -22.36 -7.39
N ASP A 184 -41.26 -21.31 -8.03
CA ASP A 184 -40.91 -21.01 -9.43
C ASP A 184 -39.46 -20.54 -9.56
N ILE A 185 -38.59 -21.50 -9.71
CA ILE A 185 -37.14 -21.30 -9.89
C ILE A 185 -36.85 -20.50 -11.17
N THR A 186 -37.62 -20.72 -12.24
CA THR A 186 -37.41 -20.04 -13.53
C THR A 186 -37.70 -18.55 -13.44
N ARG A 187 -38.77 -18.17 -12.77
CA ARG A 187 -39.11 -16.75 -12.52
C ARG A 187 -38.09 -16.06 -11.65
N LYS A 188 -37.67 -16.73 -10.56
CA LYS A 188 -36.57 -16.22 -9.68
C LYS A 188 -35.31 -15.96 -10.45
N ARG A 189 -34.89 -16.91 -11.29
CA ARG A 189 -33.68 -16.79 -12.12
C ARG A 189 -33.78 -15.61 -13.09
N LYS A 190 -34.88 -15.46 -13.83
CA LYS A 190 -35.13 -14.33 -14.76
C LYS A 190 -35.02 -12.98 -14.06
N LEU A 191 -35.59 -12.85 -12.85
CA LEU A 191 -35.55 -11.59 -12.06
C LEU A 191 -34.12 -11.24 -11.65
N LEU A 192 -33.33 -12.22 -11.21
CA LEU A 192 -31.93 -12.04 -10.86
C LEU A 192 -31.07 -11.67 -12.08
N GLU A 193 -31.31 -12.31 -13.23
CA GLU A 193 -30.61 -12.01 -14.49
C GLU A 193 -30.91 -10.58 -14.95
N LYS A 194 -32.18 -10.18 -14.95
CA LYS A 194 -32.59 -8.79 -15.28
C LYS A 194 -31.96 -7.75 -14.36
N GLN A 195 -31.86 -8.04 -13.05
CA GLN A 195 -31.16 -7.18 -12.11
C GLN A 195 -29.68 -7.09 -12.42
N LYS A 196 -29.04 -8.20 -12.79
CA LYS A 196 -27.61 -8.25 -13.15
C LYS A 196 -27.30 -7.46 -14.42
N GLU A 197 -28.16 -7.56 -15.45
CA GLU A 197 -28.06 -6.77 -16.70
C GLU A 197 -28.23 -5.26 -16.44
N GLY A 198 -29.26 -4.87 -15.68
CA GLY A 198 -29.46 -3.47 -15.31
C GLY A 198 -28.23 -2.87 -14.63
N LYS A 199 -27.61 -3.61 -13.71
CA LYS A 199 -26.38 -3.18 -13.03
C LYS A 199 -25.16 -3.09 -13.94
N LYS A 200 -25.08 -3.94 -14.97
CA LYS A 200 -23.99 -3.82 -15.97
C LYS A 200 -24.14 -2.52 -16.78
N ARG A 201 -25.36 -2.13 -17.15
CA ARG A 201 -25.60 -0.90 -17.91
C ARG A 201 -25.31 0.36 -17.09
N MET A 202 -25.52 0.33 -15.77
CA MET A 202 -25.20 1.46 -14.87
C MET A 202 -23.69 1.67 -14.66
N LYS A 203 -22.86 0.69 -15.02
CA LYS A 203 -21.41 0.75 -14.86
C LYS A 203 -20.72 1.52 -16.00
N MET A 204 -21.39 1.79 -17.09
CA MET A 204 -20.90 2.62 -18.18
C MET A 204 -21.02 4.10 -17.74
#